data_570397fef1a19074ead7adc31ed89a90
#
_entry.id   570397fef1a19074ead7adc31ed89a90
#
_cell.length_a   1.000
_cell.length_b   1.000
_cell.length_c   1.000
_cell.angle_alpha   90.00
_cell.angle_beta   90.00
_cell.angle_gamma   90.00
#
_symmetry.space_group_name_H-M   'P 1'
#
loop_
_entity.id
_entity.type
_entity.pdbx_description
1 polymer ?
#
loop_
_entity_poly.entity_id
_entity_poly.type
_entity_poly.pdbx_seq_one_letter_code
_entity_poly.pdbx_strand_id
1 'polypeptide(L)'
;MGDIIYAMLAENPYFQAHPENLRRLPIEGDPWGRISILALMRGEKCPSSKTIVTIGHFDTVGISDYGSLAPYANQPDLLREKLRALELPENVRADLESGDYLFGRGAFDMKSGDAVLIELLEELAGQVSELEGNILFGAVCDEECNSRGMLRFVPELERLQREEGLDFLALLDTDCMTAEYEGDANRYLYTGTVGKIMPTFYVVGKETHAGEAFKGLDPNLLAATLTQKIDMNPEFCDVTGDEATLPPVSLQLRDQKTEYSTQIAKSSIVFFNYVTHHSEPNAILARMTKAAQECFEATLVTLNERYKAFCAHIGRTF
;
A
#
# COMPACT_ATOMS: atom_id res chain seq x y z
N MET A 1 6.47 -17.77 -4.98
CA MET A 1 5.05 -17.93 -4.58
C MET A 1 4.16 -18.15 -5.80
N GLY A 2 4.16 -17.30 -6.81
CA GLY A 2 3.30 -17.47 -7.99
C GLY A 2 3.35 -18.86 -8.64
N ASP A 3 4.52 -19.50 -8.74
CA ASP A 3 4.59 -20.88 -9.26
C ASP A 3 3.94 -21.91 -8.32
N ILE A 4 3.91 -21.66 -7.01
CA ILE A 4 3.21 -22.51 -6.05
C ILE A 4 1.70 -22.41 -6.26
N ILE A 5 1.16 -21.19 -6.34
CA ILE A 5 -0.27 -20.94 -6.61
C ILE A 5 -0.67 -21.57 -7.95
N TYR A 6 0.17 -21.37 -8.98
CA TYR A 6 -0.10 -22.00 -10.27
C TYR A 6 -0.13 -23.54 -10.17
N ALA A 7 0.80 -24.14 -9.44
CA ALA A 7 0.85 -25.59 -9.28
C ALA A 7 -0.38 -26.12 -8.52
N MET A 8 -0.82 -25.43 -7.45
CA MET A 8 -2.04 -25.77 -6.73
C MET A 8 -3.27 -25.73 -7.66
N LEU A 9 -3.45 -24.64 -8.40
CA LEU A 9 -4.55 -24.50 -9.34
C LEU A 9 -4.50 -25.51 -10.49
N ALA A 10 -3.30 -25.91 -10.94
CA ALA A 10 -3.13 -26.92 -11.97
C ALA A 10 -3.53 -28.35 -11.54
N GLU A 11 -3.63 -28.60 -10.24
CA GLU A 11 -4.16 -29.86 -9.70
C GLU A 11 -5.70 -29.89 -9.69
N ASN A 12 -6.37 -28.74 -9.84
CA ASN A 12 -7.82 -28.65 -9.89
C ASN A 12 -8.37 -29.34 -11.15
N PRO A 13 -9.37 -30.23 -11.04
CA PRO A 13 -9.90 -30.99 -12.17
C PRO A 13 -10.39 -30.12 -13.34
N TYR A 14 -10.94 -28.95 -13.08
CA TYR A 14 -11.37 -28.03 -14.13
C TYR A 14 -10.18 -27.55 -14.95
N PHE A 15 -9.09 -27.10 -14.31
CA PHE A 15 -7.91 -26.60 -15.02
C PHE A 15 -7.09 -27.72 -15.66
N GLN A 16 -7.20 -28.96 -15.17
CA GLN A 16 -6.65 -30.12 -15.90
C GLN A 16 -7.35 -30.36 -17.22
N ALA A 17 -8.68 -30.18 -17.23
CA ALA A 17 -9.49 -30.32 -18.45
C ALA A 17 -9.37 -29.11 -19.39
N HIS A 18 -9.10 -27.92 -18.83
CA HIS A 18 -9.04 -26.62 -19.53
C HIS A 18 -7.74 -25.86 -19.22
N PRO A 19 -6.55 -26.39 -19.58
CA PRO A 19 -5.27 -25.80 -19.23
C PRO A 19 -5.03 -24.42 -19.85
N GLU A 20 -5.73 -24.08 -20.94
CA GLU A 20 -5.69 -22.76 -21.58
C GLU A 20 -6.28 -21.65 -20.69
N ASN A 21 -7.12 -22.00 -19.73
CA ASN A 21 -7.77 -21.10 -18.79
C ASN A 21 -6.92 -20.79 -17.55
N LEU A 22 -5.77 -21.46 -17.39
CA LEU A 22 -4.81 -21.20 -16.32
C LEU A 22 -3.50 -20.66 -16.92
N ARG A 23 -3.15 -19.43 -16.58
CA ARG A 23 -2.04 -18.73 -17.23
C ARG A 23 -1.07 -18.12 -16.22
N ARG A 24 0.22 -18.18 -16.58
CA ARG A 24 1.27 -17.36 -15.96
C ARG A 24 1.39 -16.05 -16.72
N LEU A 25 1.40 -14.94 -16.03
CA LEU A 25 1.56 -13.60 -16.58
C LEU A 25 2.92 -13.04 -16.12
N PRO A 26 4.01 -13.29 -16.85
CA PRO A 26 5.32 -12.78 -16.48
C PRO A 26 5.35 -11.26 -16.59
N ILE A 27 6.06 -10.63 -15.65
CA ILE A 27 6.25 -9.18 -15.61
C ILE A 27 7.47 -8.83 -16.44
N GLU A 28 7.25 -8.07 -17.51
CA GLU A 28 8.33 -7.68 -18.41
C GLU A 28 9.37 -6.78 -17.68
N GLY A 29 10.64 -7.13 -17.89
CA GLY A 29 11.77 -6.38 -17.30
C GLY A 29 11.87 -6.48 -15.77
N ASP A 30 11.18 -7.43 -15.15
CA ASP A 30 11.29 -7.65 -13.71
C ASP A 30 12.60 -8.38 -13.37
N PRO A 31 13.47 -7.78 -12.50
CA PRO A 31 14.77 -8.37 -12.21
C PRO A 31 14.70 -9.67 -11.41
N TRP A 32 13.55 -9.95 -10.79
CA TRP A 32 13.31 -11.18 -9.99
C TRP A 32 12.50 -12.24 -10.76
N GLY A 33 12.08 -11.94 -12.00
CA GLY A 33 11.28 -12.86 -12.79
C GLY A 33 9.92 -13.18 -12.17
N ARG A 34 9.30 -12.21 -11.48
CA ARG A 34 7.99 -12.40 -10.84
C ARG A 34 6.91 -12.60 -11.89
N ILE A 35 5.87 -13.32 -11.49
CA ILE A 35 4.71 -13.61 -12.32
C ILE A 35 3.43 -13.30 -11.54
N SER A 36 2.37 -12.95 -12.23
CA SER A 36 0.99 -13.03 -11.71
C SER A 36 0.30 -14.25 -12.32
N ILE A 37 -0.76 -14.71 -11.68
CA ILE A 37 -1.54 -15.89 -12.13
C ILE A 37 -2.92 -15.43 -12.52
N LEU A 38 -3.42 -15.96 -13.62
CA LEU A 38 -4.81 -15.81 -14.07
C LEU A 38 -5.43 -17.18 -14.19
N ALA A 39 -6.57 -17.40 -13.52
CA ALA A 39 -7.35 -18.60 -13.58
C ALA A 39 -8.80 -18.26 -13.94
N LEU A 40 -9.28 -18.69 -15.09
CA LEU A 40 -10.63 -18.42 -15.58
C LEU A 40 -11.45 -19.71 -15.58
N MET A 41 -12.45 -19.80 -14.69
CA MET A 41 -13.42 -20.88 -14.66
C MET A 41 -14.70 -20.44 -15.38
N ARG A 42 -15.07 -21.15 -16.44
CA ARG A 42 -16.29 -20.88 -17.21
C ARG A 42 -17.41 -21.79 -16.74
N GLY A 43 -18.56 -21.21 -16.44
CA GLY A 43 -19.75 -22.00 -16.15
C GLY A 43 -20.28 -22.73 -17.41
N GLU A 44 -20.78 -23.93 -17.22
CA GLU A 44 -21.22 -24.82 -18.30
C GLU A 44 -22.73 -24.99 -18.38
N LYS A 45 -23.49 -24.44 -17.45
CA LYS A 45 -24.97 -24.53 -17.45
C LYS A 45 -25.58 -23.90 -18.71
N CYS A 46 -25.04 -22.75 -19.13
CA CYS A 46 -25.40 -22.08 -20.37
C CYS A 46 -24.25 -21.17 -20.83
N PRO A 47 -24.13 -20.89 -22.14
CA PRO A 47 -23.18 -19.91 -22.62
C PRO A 47 -23.41 -18.55 -21.97
N SER A 48 -22.39 -17.99 -21.33
CA SER A 48 -22.46 -16.69 -20.66
C SER A 48 -21.16 -15.90 -20.80
N SER A 49 -21.31 -14.60 -21.03
CA SER A 49 -20.19 -13.64 -20.95
C SER A 49 -19.99 -13.08 -19.55
N LYS A 50 -21.00 -13.19 -18.67
CA LYS A 50 -20.99 -12.61 -17.34
C LYS A 50 -19.91 -13.22 -16.47
N THR A 51 -19.04 -12.36 -15.93
CA THR A 51 -17.85 -12.80 -15.21
C THR A 51 -17.69 -11.99 -13.92
N ILE A 52 -17.49 -12.68 -12.82
CA ILE A 52 -17.02 -12.09 -11.56
C ILE A 52 -15.49 -12.21 -11.56
N VAL A 53 -14.82 -11.11 -11.35
CA VAL A 53 -13.37 -11.07 -11.14
C VAL A 53 -13.11 -11.13 -9.64
N THR A 54 -12.26 -12.04 -9.21
CA THR A 54 -11.73 -12.11 -7.85
C THR A 54 -10.24 -11.85 -7.89
N ILE A 55 -9.71 -11.13 -6.90
CA ILE A 55 -8.31 -10.76 -6.89
C ILE A 55 -7.72 -10.87 -5.49
N GLY A 56 -6.44 -11.17 -5.41
CA GLY A 56 -5.63 -11.09 -4.22
C GLY A 56 -4.15 -10.96 -4.56
N HIS A 57 -3.34 -10.53 -3.58
CA HIS A 57 -1.89 -10.47 -3.74
C HIS A 57 -1.16 -11.46 -2.83
N PHE A 58 -0.03 -11.96 -3.29
CA PHE A 58 0.75 -12.95 -2.57
C PHE A 58 2.14 -12.47 -2.13
N ASP A 59 2.51 -11.23 -2.43
CA ASP A 59 3.70 -10.59 -1.88
C ASP A 59 3.44 -10.07 -0.46
N THR A 60 4.42 -9.45 0.14
CA THR A 60 4.33 -8.94 1.51
C THR A 60 5.30 -7.79 1.69
N VAL A 61 5.01 -6.90 2.63
CA VAL A 61 6.00 -5.95 3.15
C VAL A 61 7.18 -6.66 3.82
N GLY A 62 8.21 -5.90 4.18
CA GLY A 62 9.40 -6.40 4.86
C GLY A 62 9.10 -7.00 6.24
N ILE A 63 10.12 -7.60 6.85
CA ILE A 63 10.05 -8.30 8.14
C ILE A 63 10.83 -7.60 9.25
N SER A 64 11.31 -6.37 9.02
CA SER A 64 12.11 -5.62 10.00
C SER A 64 11.36 -5.26 11.28
N ASP A 65 10.05 -5.11 11.20
CA ASP A 65 9.14 -4.88 12.31
C ASP A 65 9.04 -6.05 13.30
N TYR A 66 9.42 -7.25 12.88
CA TYR A 66 9.53 -8.41 13.77
C TYR A 66 10.76 -8.34 14.71
N GLY A 67 11.69 -7.40 14.51
CA GLY A 67 12.87 -7.23 15.34
C GLY A 67 13.68 -8.54 15.46
N SER A 68 13.87 -9.06 16.69
CA SER A 68 14.60 -10.31 16.93
C SER A 68 13.89 -11.57 16.40
N LEU A 69 12.61 -11.47 16.11
CA LEU A 69 11.81 -12.56 15.54
C LEU A 69 11.83 -12.60 14.00
N ALA A 70 12.45 -11.63 13.35
CA ALA A 70 12.52 -11.54 11.88
C ALA A 70 12.94 -12.86 11.19
N PRO A 71 13.91 -13.65 11.67
CA PRO A 71 14.25 -14.93 11.06
C PRO A 71 13.11 -15.95 11.02
N TYR A 72 12.09 -15.77 11.85
CA TYR A 72 10.94 -16.68 11.99
C TYR A 72 9.67 -16.13 11.35
N ALA A 73 9.65 -14.88 10.91
CA ALA A 73 8.46 -14.18 10.42
C ALA A 73 7.68 -14.94 9.32
N ASN A 74 8.40 -15.70 8.47
CA ASN A 74 7.82 -16.52 7.41
C ASN A 74 7.76 -18.03 7.75
N GLN A 75 7.88 -18.38 9.02
CA GLN A 75 7.89 -19.76 9.51
C GLN A 75 6.88 -19.89 10.66
N PRO A 76 5.57 -20.04 10.38
CA PRO A 76 4.49 -19.90 11.35
C PRO A 76 4.68 -20.79 12.60
N ASP A 77 5.07 -22.04 12.43
CA ASP A 77 5.24 -22.97 13.55
C ASP A 77 6.37 -22.53 14.48
N LEU A 78 7.53 -22.16 13.90
CA LEU A 78 8.68 -21.67 14.67
C LEU A 78 8.38 -20.31 15.31
N LEU A 79 7.70 -19.44 14.59
CA LEU A 79 7.30 -18.14 15.13
C LEU A 79 6.37 -18.33 16.35
N ARG A 80 5.40 -19.22 16.24
CA ARG A 80 4.50 -19.56 17.34
C ARG A 80 5.26 -20.06 18.58
N GLU A 81 6.26 -20.92 18.41
CA GLU A 81 7.11 -21.38 19.50
C GLU A 81 7.89 -20.23 20.14
N LYS A 82 8.43 -19.31 19.34
CA LYS A 82 9.19 -18.17 19.84
C LYS A 82 8.29 -17.16 20.57
N LEU A 83 7.09 -16.92 20.07
CA LEU A 83 6.10 -16.04 20.71
C LEU A 83 5.69 -16.55 22.09
N ARG A 84 5.57 -17.86 22.30
CA ARG A 84 5.28 -18.45 23.62
C ARG A 84 6.30 -18.12 24.69
N ALA A 85 7.54 -17.88 24.30
CA ALA A 85 8.63 -17.53 25.21
C ALA A 85 8.67 -16.05 25.61
N LEU A 86 7.80 -15.22 24.99
CA LEU A 86 7.75 -13.78 25.25
C LEU A 86 6.66 -13.43 26.27
N GLU A 87 6.83 -12.28 26.91
CA GLU A 87 5.77 -11.65 27.67
C GLU A 87 4.80 -10.96 26.68
N LEU A 88 3.59 -11.46 26.61
CA LEU A 88 2.56 -11.01 25.66
C LEU A 88 1.34 -10.50 26.41
N PRO A 89 0.58 -9.55 25.82
CA PRO A 89 -0.75 -9.17 26.31
C PRO A 89 -1.65 -10.42 26.45
N GLU A 90 -2.57 -10.39 27.41
CA GLU A 90 -3.40 -11.54 27.76
C GLU A 90 -4.26 -12.04 26.57
N ASN A 91 -4.85 -11.12 25.81
CA ASN A 91 -5.62 -11.44 24.61
C ASN A 91 -4.76 -12.10 23.53
N VAL A 92 -3.55 -11.57 23.27
CA VAL A 92 -2.63 -12.15 22.28
C VAL A 92 -2.16 -13.54 22.72
N ARG A 93 -1.93 -13.74 24.02
CA ARG A 93 -1.60 -15.07 24.57
C ARG A 93 -2.76 -16.03 24.43
N ALA A 94 -3.99 -15.60 24.69
CA ALA A 94 -5.17 -16.42 24.50
C ALA A 94 -5.31 -16.88 23.05
N ASP A 95 -5.13 -15.98 22.08
CA ASP A 95 -5.15 -16.29 20.65
C ASP A 95 -4.05 -17.28 20.27
N LEU A 96 -2.82 -17.07 20.79
CA LEU A 96 -1.68 -17.93 20.53
C LEU A 96 -1.91 -19.38 21.04
N GLU A 97 -2.58 -19.54 22.18
CA GLU A 97 -2.83 -20.86 22.81
C GLU A 97 -4.10 -21.53 22.28
N SER A 98 -5.06 -20.78 21.73
CA SER A 98 -6.29 -21.34 21.16
C SER A 98 -6.02 -22.34 20.04
N GLY A 99 -5.00 -22.10 19.22
CA GLY A 99 -4.72 -22.86 18.02
C GLY A 99 -5.51 -22.45 16.80
N ASP A 100 -6.39 -21.45 16.92
CA ASP A 100 -7.28 -20.98 15.86
C ASP A 100 -6.63 -19.91 14.97
N TYR A 101 -5.42 -19.45 15.35
CA TYR A 101 -4.72 -18.36 14.65
C TYR A 101 -3.38 -18.83 14.08
N LEU A 102 -3.12 -18.39 12.85
CA LEU A 102 -1.84 -18.52 12.16
C LEU A 102 -1.04 -17.24 12.29
N PHE A 103 0.11 -17.31 12.93
CA PHE A 103 1.00 -16.16 13.10
C PHE A 103 2.09 -16.18 12.03
N GLY A 104 2.25 -15.08 11.29
CA GLY A 104 3.29 -14.98 10.27
C GLY A 104 3.11 -13.80 9.32
N ARG A 105 4.21 -13.35 8.72
CA ARG A 105 4.15 -12.31 7.68
C ARG A 105 3.35 -12.81 6.48
N GLY A 106 2.39 -12.01 6.03
CA GLY A 106 1.53 -12.30 4.89
C GLY A 106 0.47 -13.37 5.19
N ALA A 107 0.31 -13.84 6.43
CA ALA A 107 -0.78 -14.75 6.79
C ALA A 107 -2.13 -14.03 6.72
N PHE A 108 -2.23 -12.83 7.26
CA PHE A 108 -3.41 -11.99 7.27
C PHE A 108 -3.50 -11.14 6.00
N ASP A 109 -2.44 -10.45 5.67
CA ASP A 109 -2.27 -9.58 4.51
C ASP A 109 -1.33 -10.26 3.51
N MET A 110 -1.87 -10.79 2.33
CA MET A 110 -3.29 -11.19 2.27
C MET A 110 -3.46 -12.66 1.82
N LYS A 111 -2.48 -13.53 2.11
CA LYS A 111 -2.53 -14.94 1.64
C LYS A 111 -3.71 -15.74 2.20
N SER A 112 -4.33 -15.31 3.31
CA SER A 112 -5.59 -15.88 3.79
C SER A 112 -6.72 -15.66 2.78
N GLY A 113 -6.80 -14.46 2.19
CA GLY A 113 -7.73 -14.13 1.13
C GLY A 113 -7.50 -14.96 -0.13
N ASP A 114 -6.25 -15.06 -0.59
CA ASP A 114 -5.87 -15.93 -1.70
C ASP A 114 -6.27 -17.39 -1.46
N ALA A 115 -6.04 -17.90 -0.25
CA ALA A 115 -6.40 -19.28 0.10
C ALA A 115 -7.92 -19.53 0.02
N VAL A 116 -8.72 -18.58 0.51
CA VAL A 116 -10.20 -18.65 0.39
C VAL A 116 -10.65 -18.66 -1.08
N LEU A 117 -10.02 -17.84 -1.94
CA LEU A 117 -10.36 -17.80 -3.36
C LEU A 117 -9.94 -19.08 -4.10
N ILE A 118 -8.82 -19.69 -3.75
CA ILE A 118 -8.38 -20.97 -4.31
C ILE A 118 -9.34 -22.09 -3.90
N GLU A 119 -9.69 -22.17 -2.59
CA GLU A 119 -10.66 -23.16 -2.10
C GLU A 119 -12.03 -23.00 -2.76
N LEU A 120 -12.50 -21.75 -2.95
CA LEU A 120 -13.72 -21.48 -3.69
C LEU A 120 -13.68 -22.04 -5.10
N LEU A 121 -12.55 -21.92 -5.82
CA LEU A 121 -12.40 -22.49 -7.15
C LEU A 121 -12.38 -24.03 -7.13
N GLU A 122 -11.83 -24.62 -6.07
CA GLU A 122 -11.85 -26.08 -5.89
C GLU A 122 -13.29 -26.60 -5.70
N GLU A 123 -14.06 -25.96 -4.82
CA GLU A 123 -15.48 -26.30 -4.62
C GLU A 123 -16.30 -26.13 -5.89
N LEU A 124 -16.12 -25.03 -6.62
CA LEU A 124 -16.87 -24.70 -7.82
C LEU A 124 -16.51 -25.61 -9.01
N ALA A 125 -15.31 -26.18 -9.04
CA ALA A 125 -14.94 -27.16 -10.07
C ALA A 125 -15.87 -28.37 -10.09
N GLY A 126 -16.37 -28.79 -8.92
CA GLY A 126 -17.35 -29.86 -8.81
C GLY A 126 -18.78 -29.46 -9.22
N GLN A 127 -19.03 -28.17 -9.43
CA GLN A 127 -20.34 -27.59 -9.69
C GLN A 127 -20.40 -26.77 -10.98
N VAL A 128 -19.37 -26.85 -11.82
CA VAL A 128 -19.22 -26.02 -13.02
C VAL A 128 -20.40 -26.15 -13.98
N SER A 129 -21.05 -27.33 -14.04
CA SER A 129 -22.26 -27.58 -14.81
C SER A 129 -23.51 -26.83 -14.32
N GLU A 130 -23.50 -26.35 -13.09
CA GLU A 130 -24.59 -25.55 -12.49
C GLU A 130 -24.35 -24.05 -12.58
N LEU A 131 -23.11 -23.62 -12.90
CA LEU A 131 -22.76 -22.21 -12.99
C LEU A 131 -23.26 -21.57 -14.28
N GLU A 132 -23.96 -20.44 -14.16
CA GLU A 132 -24.47 -19.65 -15.30
C GLU A 132 -23.50 -18.58 -15.79
N GLY A 133 -22.47 -18.25 -15.01
CA GLY A 133 -21.47 -17.25 -15.34
C GLY A 133 -20.06 -17.79 -15.20
N ASN A 134 -19.09 -16.90 -15.28
CA ASN A 134 -17.68 -17.23 -15.16
C ASN A 134 -17.09 -16.60 -13.89
N ILE A 135 -16.05 -17.22 -13.38
CA ILE A 135 -15.21 -16.66 -12.30
C ILE A 135 -13.78 -16.57 -12.82
N LEU A 136 -13.20 -15.39 -12.67
CA LEU A 136 -11.83 -15.13 -13.02
C LEU A 136 -11.08 -14.78 -11.74
N PHE A 137 -10.09 -15.59 -11.37
CA PHE A 137 -9.21 -15.33 -10.25
C PHE A 137 -7.87 -14.77 -10.73
N GLY A 138 -7.44 -13.68 -10.13
CA GLY A 138 -6.14 -13.07 -10.32
C GLY A 138 -5.33 -13.11 -9.02
N ALA A 139 -4.23 -13.88 -8.98
CA ALA A 139 -3.25 -13.76 -7.93
C ALA A 139 -2.10 -12.89 -8.45
N VAL A 140 -1.94 -11.69 -7.87
CA VAL A 140 -0.97 -10.71 -8.34
C VAL A 140 0.22 -10.58 -7.40
N CYS A 141 1.34 -10.11 -7.91
CA CYS A 141 2.54 -9.82 -7.13
C CYS A 141 2.81 -8.31 -7.10
N ASP A 142 3.66 -7.87 -6.15
CA ASP A 142 4.16 -6.50 -6.07
C ASP A 142 3.07 -5.45 -5.73
N GLU A 143 1.99 -5.87 -5.06
CA GLU A 143 0.95 -4.95 -4.58
C GLU A 143 1.54 -3.97 -3.58
N GLU A 144 2.27 -4.48 -2.62
CA GLU A 144 2.88 -3.78 -1.49
C GLU A 144 3.98 -2.76 -1.88
N CYS A 145 4.29 -2.63 -3.16
CA CYS A 145 5.36 -1.75 -3.62
C CYS A 145 4.99 -0.94 -4.87
N ASN A 146 5.00 -1.56 -6.05
CA ASN A 146 4.84 -0.85 -7.33
C ASN A 146 3.66 -1.36 -8.16
N SER A 147 2.86 -2.28 -7.65
CA SER A 147 1.69 -2.88 -8.31
C SER A 147 1.96 -3.44 -9.72
N ARG A 148 3.19 -3.88 -10.00
CA ARG A 148 3.57 -4.38 -11.33
C ARG A 148 2.75 -5.59 -11.74
N GLY A 149 2.35 -6.42 -10.77
CA GLY A 149 1.47 -7.55 -11.00
C GLY A 149 0.14 -7.12 -11.57
N MET A 150 -0.50 -6.13 -10.97
CA MET A 150 -1.77 -5.59 -11.43
C MET A 150 -1.63 -4.82 -12.75
N LEU A 151 -0.56 -4.04 -12.92
CA LEU A 151 -0.25 -3.36 -14.19
C LEU A 151 -0.05 -4.35 -15.35
N ARG A 152 0.39 -5.58 -15.08
CA ARG A 152 0.45 -6.67 -16.07
C ARG A 152 -0.90 -7.38 -16.26
N PHE A 153 -1.71 -7.43 -15.20
CA PHE A 153 -2.99 -8.15 -15.20
C PHE A 153 -4.09 -7.40 -15.96
N VAL A 154 -4.20 -6.08 -15.78
CA VAL A 154 -5.24 -5.24 -16.42
C VAL A 154 -5.27 -5.36 -17.95
N PRO A 155 -4.15 -5.29 -18.69
CA PRO A 155 -4.17 -5.51 -20.15
C PRO A 155 -4.70 -6.89 -20.56
N GLU A 156 -4.53 -7.90 -19.71
CA GLU A 156 -5.09 -9.23 -19.96
C GLU A 156 -6.61 -9.27 -19.77
N LEU A 157 -7.13 -8.54 -18.77
CA LEU A 157 -8.57 -8.34 -18.62
C LEU A 157 -9.17 -7.63 -19.84
N GLU A 158 -8.53 -6.56 -20.32
CA GLU A 158 -8.95 -5.87 -21.55
C GLU A 158 -8.94 -6.79 -22.78
N ARG A 159 -7.94 -7.65 -22.89
CA ARG A 159 -7.86 -8.66 -23.97
C ARG A 159 -9.04 -9.63 -23.89
N LEU A 160 -9.33 -10.15 -22.70
CA LEU A 160 -10.44 -11.08 -22.48
C LEU A 160 -11.79 -10.46 -22.81
N GLN A 161 -12.00 -9.18 -22.44
CA GLN A 161 -13.19 -8.44 -22.84
C GLN A 161 -13.32 -8.31 -24.36
N ARG A 162 -12.25 -7.84 -25.01
CA ARG A 162 -12.27 -7.53 -26.43
C ARG A 162 -12.31 -8.77 -27.31
N GLU A 163 -11.54 -9.82 -26.98
CA GLU A 163 -11.32 -10.96 -27.84
C GLU A 163 -12.23 -12.14 -27.51
N GLU A 164 -12.59 -12.29 -26.24
CA GLU A 164 -13.41 -13.40 -25.77
C GLU A 164 -14.81 -12.95 -25.30
N GLY A 165 -15.10 -11.65 -25.35
CA GLY A 165 -16.41 -11.06 -25.08
C GLY A 165 -16.83 -11.16 -23.61
N LEU A 166 -15.90 -11.28 -22.66
CA LEU A 166 -16.25 -11.33 -21.24
C LEU A 166 -16.83 -10.01 -20.76
N ASP A 167 -17.87 -10.08 -19.96
CA ASP A 167 -18.55 -8.95 -19.33
C ASP A 167 -18.30 -8.98 -17.82
N PHE A 168 -17.40 -8.14 -17.35
CA PHE A 168 -17.01 -8.07 -15.94
C PHE A 168 -18.06 -7.33 -15.13
N LEU A 169 -18.81 -8.04 -14.29
CA LEU A 169 -19.92 -7.50 -13.49
C LEU A 169 -19.45 -6.86 -12.18
N ALA A 170 -18.46 -7.44 -11.55
CA ALA A 170 -17.88 -6.98 -10.30
C ALA A 170 -16.44 -7.48 -10.17
N LEU A 171 -15.66 -6.76 -9.38
CA LEU A 171 -14.37 -7.21 -8.85
C LEU A 171 -14.51 -7.36 -7.34
N LEU A 172 -14.14 -8.53 -6.82
CA LEU A 172 -14.09 -8.83 -5.40
C LEU A 172 -12.64 -8.98 -4.98
N ASP A 173 -12.24 -8.16 -4.02
CA ASP A 173 -10.93 -8.22 -3.37
C ASP A 173 -11.10 -8.79 -1.97
N THR A 174 -10.29 -9.78 -1.62
CA THR A 174 -10.32 -10.45 -0.32
C THR A 174 -9.18 -10.01 0.59
N ASP A 175 -8.69 -8.81 0.36
CA ASP A 175 -7.64 -8.22 1.21
C ASP A 175 -8.10 -8.06 2.66
N CYS A 176 -7.14 -7.90 3.55
CA CYS A 176 -7.37 -7.87 4.96
C CYS A 176 -8.21 -6.65 5.40
N MET A 177 -9.03 -6.86 6.42
CA MET A 177 -9.83 -5.83 7.04
C MET A 177 -9.55 -5.78 8.53
N THR A 178 -9.31 -4.58 9.05
CA THR A 178 -9.12 -4.34 10.48
C THR A 178 -10.33 -3.65 11.10
N ALA A 179 -10.44 -3.72 12.43
CA ALA A 179 -11.40 -2.92 13.19
C ALA A 179 -11.09 -1.43 13.01
N GLU A 180 -12.10 -0.59 12.86
CA GLU A 180 -11.92 0.86 12.69
C GLU A 180 -11.61 1.58 14.02
N TYR A 181 -12.01 0.98 15.14
CA TYR A 181 -11.74 1.49 16.48
C TYR A 181 -11.65 0.34 17.49
N GLU A 182 -11.10 0.62 18.66
CA GLU A 182 -10.98 -0.37 19.73
C GLU A 182 -12.37 -0.88 20.20
N GLY A 183 -12.57 -2.20 20.16
CA GLY A 183 -13.84 -2.84 20.50
C GLY A 183 -14.84 -2.93 19.35
N ASP A 184 -14.48 -2.53 18.14
CA ASP A 184 -15.32 -2.69 16.96
C ASP A 184 -15.49 -4.17 16.59
N ALA A 185 -16.74 -4.63 16.63
CA ALA A 185 -17.14 -6.01 16.29
C ALA A 185 -17.70 -6.14 14.87
N ASN A 186 -17.77 -5.05 14.12
CA ASN A 186 -18.34 -5.06 12.78
C ASN A 186 -17.43 -5.80 11.79
N ARG A 187 -18.07 -6.25 10.72
CA ARG A 187 -17.41 -6.71 9.50
C ARG A 187 -17.81 -5.76 8.39
N TYR A 188 -16.81 -5.20 7.70
CA TYR A 188 -17.05 -4.19 6.68
C TYR A 188 -17.01 -4.80 5.28
N LEU A 189 -17.90 -4.32 4.42
CA LEU A 189 -17.87 -4.55 2.99
C LEU A 189 -17.68 -3.19 2.31
N TYR A 190 -16.49 -2.95 1.78
CA TYR A 190 -16.20 -1.73 1.05
C TYR A 190 -16.74 -1.87 -0.38
N THR A 191 -17.58 -0.93 -0.79
CA THR A 191 -18.25 -0.96 -2.12
C THR A 191 -17.55 -0.08 -3.14
N GLY A 192 -16.30 0.27 -2.91
CA GLY A 192 -15.49 1.10 -3.78
C GLY A 192 -14.07 1.16 -3.27
N THR A 193 -13.25 1.93 -3.95
CA THR A 193 -11.87 2.18 -3.56
C THR A 193 -11.58 3.68 -3.58
N VAL A 194 -10.59 4.10 -2.82
CA VAL A 194 -10.08 5.47 -2.82
C VAL A 194 -8.91 5.59 -3.79
N GLY A 195 -8.74 6.80 -4.33
CA GLY A 195 -7.50 7.15 -5.02
C GLY A 195 -6.38 7.43 -4.01
N LYS A 196 -5.14 7.12 -4.39
CA LYS A 196 -3.95 7.41 -3.59
C LYS A 196 -2.91 8.12 -4.44
N ILE A 197 -2.42 9.25 -3.96
CA ILE A 197 -1.28 9.94 -4.54
C ILE A 197 -0.25 10.27 -3.47
N MET A 198 1.00 10.51 -3.90
CA MET A 198 2.10 10.86 -3.02
C MET A 198 2.67 12.24 -3.38
N PRO A 199 2.04 13.34 -2.90
CA PRO A 199 2.60 14.66 -3.07
C PRO A 199 4.01 14.70 -2.46
N THR A 200 4.97 15.09 -3.29
CA THR A 200 6.38 15.11 -2.91
C THR A 200 6.92 16.53 -3.03
N PHE A 201 7.52 17.01 -1.97
CA PHE A 201 8.21 18.31 -1.95
C PHE A 201 9.71 18.06 -1.94
N TYR A 202 10.37 18.52 -2.99
CA TYR A 202 11.82 18.62 -3.05
C TYR A 202 12.22 20.05 -2.70
N VAL A 203 12.77 20.22 -1.50
CA VAL A 203 13.09 21.53 -0.93
C VAL A 203 14.57 21.82 -1.16
N VAL A 204 14.85 22.89 -1.89
CA VAL A 204 16.22 23.37 -2.13
C VAL A 204 16.52 24.51 -1.17
N GLY A 205 17.55 24.32 -0.36
CA GLY A 205 18.06 25.31 0.58
C GLY A 205 19.28 26.07 0.03
N LYS A 206 19.95 26.76 0.94
CA LYS A 206 21.24 27.39 0.69
C LYS A 206 22.25 26.83 1.69
N GLU A 207 23.18 26.06 1.18
CA GLU A 207 24.22 25.41 1.95
C GLU A 207 25.17 26.44 2.58
N THR A 208 25.53 26.23 3.85
CA THR A 208 26.56 26.98 4.55
C THR A 208 27.07 26.18 5.75
N HIS A 209 28.24 26.55 6.27
CA HIS A 209 28.77 25.96 7.50
C HIS A 209 27.83 26.28 8.67
N ALA A 210 27.63 25.34 9.61
CA ALA A 210 26.74 25.53 10.76
C ALA A 210 27.13 26.72 11.63
N GLY A 211 28.42 27.09 11.70
CA GLY A 211 28.89 28.30 12.36
C GLY A 211 28.46 29.62 11.68
N GLU A 212 27.92 29.56 10.48
CA GLU A 212 27.41 30.71 9.71
C GLU A 212 25.95 30.52 9.32
N ALA A 213 25.16 29.89 10.21
CA ALA A 213 23.80 29.40 9.92
C ALA A 213 22.89 30.44 9.27
N PHE A 214 22.97 31.72 9.71
CA PHE A 214 22.13 32.79 9.15
C PHE A 214 22.56 33.30 7.76
N LYS A 215 23.64 32.81 7.20
CA LYS A 215 24.03 33.06 5.79
C LYS A 215 23.44 32.02 4.83
N GLY A 216 22.89 30.94 5.36
CA GLY A 216 22.26 29.85 4.65
C GLY A 216 20.73 29.90 4.70
N LEU A 217 20.11 28.88 4.08
CA LEU A 217 18.69 28.56 4.22
C LEU A 217 18.57 27.06 4.44
N ASP A 218 18.16 26.67 5.64
CA ASP A 218 18.03 25.26 5.98
C ASP A 218 16.76 24.66 5.35
N PRO A 219 16.89 23.72 4.39
CA PRO A 219 15.74 23.07 3.77
C PRO A 219 14.97 22.18 4.76
N ASN A 220 15.63 21.67 5.81
CA ASN A 220 14.98 20.86 6.83
C ASN A 220 13.96 21.69 7.63
N LEU A 221 14.22 22.97 7.89
CA LEU A 221 13.27 23.84 8.57
C LEU A 221 12.00 24.03 7.73
N LEU A 222 12.13 24.26 6.44
CA LEU A 222 10.98 24.38 5.54
C LEU A 222 10.23 23.04 5.39
N ALA A 223 10.94 21.92 5.25
CA ALA A 223 10.32 20.60 5.19
C ALA A 223 9.55 20.27 6.49
N ALA A 224 10.09 20.64 7.65
CA ALA A 224 9.40 20.50 8.94
C ALA A 224 8.14 21.37 9.02
N THR A 225 8.20 22.61 8.48
CA THR A 225 7.03 23.52 8.43
C THR A 225 5.94 22.96 7.52
N LEU A 226 6.31 22.35 6.38
CA LEU A 226 5.38 21.64 5.49
C LEU A 226 4.73 20.45 6.20
N THR A 227 5.52 19.65 6.91
CA THR A 227 5.00 18.52 7.70
C THR A 227 4.00 19.02 8.74
N GLN A 228 4.36 20.03 9.52
CA GLN A 228 3.46 20.60 10.53
C GLN A 228 2.15 21.15 9.94
N LYS A 229 2.17 21.68 8.73
CA LYS A 229 0.99 22.22 8.04
C LYS A 229 0.07 21.11 7.50
N ILE A 230 0.64 20.04 6.97
CA ILE A 230 -0.09 19.05 6.13
C ILE A 230 -0.41 17.78 6.91
N ASP A 231 0.53 17.30 7.76
CA ASP A 231 0.44 16.00 8.41
C ASP A 231 -0.75 15.94 9.38
N MET A 232 -1.58 14.91 9.22
CA MET A 232 -2.80 14.66 10.00
C MET A 232 -3.75 15.88 10.08
N ASN A 233 -3.70 16.79 9.10
CA ASN A 233 -4.53 17.97 9.08
C ASN A 233 -5.83 17.72 8.26
N PRO A 234 -7.02 17.75 8.93
CA PRO A 234 -8.31 17.48 8.26
C PRO A 234 -8.68 18.51 7.19
N GLU A 235 -8.04 19.67 7.13
CA GLU A 235 -8.25 20.64 6.03
C GLU A 235 -7.86 20.06 4.66
N PHE A 236 -7.05 19.00 4.64
CA PHE A 236 -6.60 18.31 3.42
C PHE A 236 -7.38 17.04 3.11
N CYS A 237 -8.36 16.66 3.94
CA CYS A 237 -9.26 15.55 3.60
C CYS A 237 -10.06 15.84 2.34
N ASP A 238 -10.41 14.77 1.63
CA ASP A 238 -11.39 14.83 0.54
C ASP A 238 -12.75 14.39 1.11
N VAL A 239 -13.78 15.19 0.91
CA VAL A 239 -15.12 14.98 1.49
C VAL A 239 -16.13 14.77 0.39
N THR A 240 -16.88 13.67 0.46
CA THR A 240 -17.94 13.33 -0.49
C THR A 240 -19.18 12.88 0.27
N GLY A 241 -20.25 13.68 0.23
CA GLY A 241 -21.44 13.41 1.02
C GLY A 241 -21.13 13.41 2.52
N ASP A 242 -21.40 12.30 3.18
CA ASP A 242 -21.17 12.10 4.61
C ASP A 242 -19.82 11.41 4.91
N GLU A 243 -19.03 11.11 3.87
CA GLU A 243 -17.73 10.44 3.98
C GLU A 243 -16.57 11.41 3.81
N ALA A 244 -15.54 11.23 4.60
CA ALA A 244 -14.27 11.95 4.47
C ALA A 244 -13.11 10.96 4.43
N THR A 245 -12.12 11.24 3.58
CA THR A 245 -10.87 10.47 3.60
C THR A 245 -10.12 10.72 4.91
N LEU A 246 -9.22 9.81 5.27
CA LEU A 246 -8.22 10.10 6.28
C LEU A 246 -7.34 11.30 5.82
N PRO A 247 -6.87 12.14 6.76
CA PRO A 247 -5.97 13.22 6.43
C PRO A 247 -4.63 12.70 5.90
N PRO A 248 -3.88 13.50 5.14
CA PRO A 248 -2.56 13.12 4.68
C PRO A 248 -1.63 12.74 5.83
N VAL A 249 -0.79 11.73 5.62
CA VAL A 249 0.23 11.30 6.59
C VAL A 249 1.61 11.39 5.98
N SER A 250 2.56 11.98 6.71
CA SER A 250 3.95 12.08 6.31
C SER A 250 4.61 10.71 6.33
N LEU A 251 5.06 10.22 5.18
CA LEU A 251 5.75 8.94 5.05
C LEU A 251 7.26 9.06 5.17
N GLN A 252 7.81 10.19 4.77
CA GLN A 252 9.24 10.46 4.91
C GLN A 252 9.52 11.95 4.99
N LEU A 253 10.45 12.33 5.86
CA LEU A 253 11.13 13.61 5.89
C LEU A 253 12.61 13.36 6.14
N ARG A 254 13.47 13.78 5.22
CA ARG A 254 14.93 13.68 5.40
C ARG A 254 15.68 14.68 4.53
N ASP A 255 16.88 15.04 4.94
CA ASP A 255 17.82 15.71 4.04
C ASP A 255 18.45 14.71 3.04
N GLN A 256 19.14 15.26 2.03
CA GLN A 256 19.75 14.47 0.98
C GLN A 256 21.29 14.36 1.14
N LYS A 257 21.79 14.57 2.36
CA LYS A 257 23.21 14.33 2.63
C LYS A 257 23.51 12.84 2.62
N THR A 258 24.57 12.46 1.95
CA THR A 258 25.04 11.07 1.88
C THR A 258 26.06 10.75 2.97
N GLU A 259 26.69 11.81 3.52
CA GLU A 259 27.75 11.70 4.54
C GLU A 259 27.53 12.76 5.63
N TYR A 260 28.12 12.52 6.79
CA TYR A 260 28.16 13.51 7.85
C TYR A 260 28.98 14.73 7.45
N SER A 261 28.43 15.91 7.64
CA SER A 261 29.16 17.18 7.52
C SER A 261 28.59 18.21 8.48
N THR A 262 29.42 19.14 8.95
CA THR A 262 28.98 20.30 9.79
C THR A 262 28.45 21.42 8.90
N GLN A 263 27.56 21.09 7.96
CA GLN A 263 26.95 22.03 7.04
C GLN A 263 25.43 21.89 7.03
N ILE A 264 24.73 22.98 6.73
CA ILE A 264 23.32 22.97 6.38
C ILE A 264 23.17 22.11 5.10
N ALA A 265 22.17 21.29 5.03
CA ALA A 265 21.90 20.47 3.87
C ALA A 265 21.62 21.34 2.62
N LYS A 266 22.00 20.86 1.45
CA LYS A 266 21.66 21.50 0.18
C LYS A 266 20.18 21.37 -0.15
N SER A 267 19.60 20.20 0.17
CA SER A 267 18.19 19.90 -0.11
C SER A 267 17.65 18.90 0.90
N SER A 268 16.34 18.90 1.03
CA SER A 268 15.58 17.88 1.73
C SER A 268 14.37 17.44 0.92
N ILE A 269 13.79 16.33 1.30
CA ILE A 269 12.58 15.78 0.70
C ILE A 269 11.58 15.45 1.80
N VAL A 270 10.32 15.76 1.55
CA VAL A 270 9.18 15.27 2.33
C VAL A 270 8.08 14.83 1.38
N PHE A 271 7.44 13.70 1.67
CA PHE A 271 6.29 13.24 0.93
C PHE A 271 5.23 12.62 1.85
N PHE A 272 3.99 12.65 1.36
CA PHE A 272 2.82 12.29 2.12
C PHE A 272 2.03 11.20 1.40
N ASN A 273 1.37 10.32 2.16
CA ASN A 273 0.25 9.55 1.67
C ASN A 273 -0.97 10.48 1.64
N TYR A 274 -1.54 10.70 0.47
CA TYR A 274 -2.72 11.52 0.28
C TYR A 274 -3.82 10.68 -0.37
N VAL A 275 -4.91 10.50 0.34
CA VAL A 275 -6.06 9.70 -0.09
C VAL A 275 -7.14 10.61 -0.67
N THR A 276 -7.81 10.19 -1.74
CA THR A 276 -8.85 10.99 -2.39
C THR A 276 -10.04 10.12 -2.82
N HIS A 277 -11.25 10.67 -2.70
CA HIS A 277 -12.47 10.09 -3.27
C HIS A 277 -12.68 10.54 -4.71
N HIS A 278 -12.63 11.85 -4.95
CA HIS A 278 -12.96 12.44 -6.25
C HIS A 278 -12.09 13.63 -6.64
N SER A 279 -11.22 14.10 -5.75
CA SER A 279 -10.34 15.22 -6.07
C SER A 279 -9.36 14.85 -7.18
N GLU A 280 -9.38 15.63 -8.24
CA GLU A 280 -8.47 15.47 -9.37
C GLU A 280 -7.01 15.76 -8.98
N PRO A 281 -6.02 15.08 -9.56
CA PRO A 281 -4.60 15.30 -9.25
C PRO A 281 -4.16 16.77 -9.37
N ASN A 282 -4.67 17.51 -10.35
CA ASN A 282 -4.36 18.93 -10.53
C ASN A 282 -4.91 19.80 -9.39
N ALA A 283 -6.08 19.49 -8.84
CA ALA A 283 -6.66 20.21 -7.72
C ALA A 283 -5.83 19.95 -6.44
N ILE A 284 -5.40 18.72 -6.23
CA ILE A 284 -4.52 18.37 -5.13
C ILE A 284 -3.16 19.07 -5.28
N LEU A 285 -2.57 19.06 -6.47
CA LEU A 285 -1.31 19.75 -6.74
C LEU A 285 -1.41 21.25 -6.46
N ALA A 286 -2.51 21.89 -6.87
CA ALA A 286 -2.75 23.31 -6.58
C ALA A 286 -2.85 23.58 -5.07
N ARG A 287 -3.53 22.72 -4.31
CA ARG A 287 -3.64 22.81 -2.85
C ARG A 287 -2.27 22.65 -2.17
N MET A 288 -1.46 21.69 -2.63
CA MET A 288 -0.10 21.46 -2.14
C MET A 288 0.84 22.63 -2.49
N THR A 289 0.71 23.21 -3.68
CA THR A 289 1.47 24.39 -4.10
C THR A 289 1.16 25.59 -3.21
N LYS A 290 -0.11 25.82 -2.90
CA LYS A 290 -0.52 26.88 -1.97
C LYS A 290 0.06 26.67 -0.58
N ALA A 291 -0.02 25.44 -0.05
CA ALA A 291 0.58 25.10 1.24
C ALA A 291 2.10 25.34 1.23
N ALA A 292 2.79 24.98 0.14
CA ALA A 292 4.22 25.21 0.00
C ALA A 292 4.56 26.71 0.04
N GLN A 293 3.79 27.55 -0.64
CA GLN A 293 3.99 28.99 -0.65
C GLN A 293 3.80 29.57 0.78
N GLU A 294 2.70 29.24 1.45
CA GLU A 294 2.41 29.70 2.81
C GLU A 294 3.52 29.28 3.79
N CYS A 295 3.97 28.04 3.70
CA CYS A 295 5.05 27.51 4.55
C CYS A 295 6.39 28.20 4.28
N PHE A 296 6.71 28.49 3.01
CA PHE A 296 7.92 29.21 2.65
C PHE A 296 7.93 30.63 3.22
N GLU A 297 6.82 31.37 3.06
CA GLU A 297 6.66 32.72 3.60
C GLU A 297 6.77 32.72 5.13
N ALA A 298 6.10 31.78 5.82
CA ALA A 298 6.18 31.63 7.28
C ALA A 298 7.62 31.27 7.75
N THR A 299 8.32 30.45 7.01
CA THR A 299 9.72 30.08 7.30
C THR A 299 10.64 31.29 7.20
N LEU A 300 10.46 32.14 6.18
CA LEU A 300 11.25 33.37 6.03
C LEU A 300 10.99 34.36 7.15
N VAL A 301 9.73 34.53 7.57
CA VAL A 301 9.38 35.36 8.74
C VAL A 301 10.08 34.83 9.98
N THR A 302 9.96 33.54 10.27
CA THR A 302 10.59 32.89 11.43
C THR A 302 12.12 33.06 11.43
N LEU A 303 12.78 32.89 10.29
CA LEU A 303 14.23 33.05 10.18
C LEU A 303 14.66 34.52 10.43
N ASN A 304 13.91 35.48 9.91
CA ASN A 304 14.20 36.90 10.13
C ASN A 304 14.02 37.29 11.60
N GLU A 305 12.98 36.79 12.27
CA GLU A 305 12.77 37.04 13.71
C GLU A 305 13.91 36.43 14.55
N ARG A 306 14.29 35.21 14.26
CA ARG A 306 15.43 34.54 14.93
C ARG A 306 16.74 35.29 14.70
N TYR A 307 16.98 35.79 13.49
CA TYR A 307 18.16 36.57 13.20
C TYR A 307 18.16 37.92 13.92
N LYS A 308 17.03 38.63 13.99
CA LYS A 308 16.87 39.84 14.80
C LYS A 308 17.18 39.57 16.25
N ALA A 309 16.62 38.54 16.83
CA ALA A 309 16.87 38.16 18.23
C ALA A 309 18.35 37.83 18.45
N PHE A 310 19.00 37.12 17.52
CA PHE A 310 20.43 36.82 17.58
C PHE A 310 21.27 38.11 17.52
N CYS A 311 20.98 39.06 16.63
CA CYS A 311 21.67 40.33 16.54
C CYS A 311 21.56 41.12 17.84
N ALA A 312 20.38 41.11 18.48
CA ALA A 312 20.17 41.75 19.80
C ALA A 312 21.06 41.13 20.89
N HIS A 313 21.21 39.77 20.89
CA HIS A 313 22.08 39.09 21.86
C HIS A 313 23.55 39.46 21.72
N ILE A 314 24.03 39.78 20.54
CA ILE A 314 25.42 40.14 20.29
C ILE A 314 25.64 41.63 20.12
N GLY A 315 24.64 42.48 20.47
CA GLY A 315 24.75 43.94 20.44
C GLY A 315 24.91 44.50 19.01
N ARG A 316 24.38 43.85 17.99
CA ARG A 316 24.41 44.31 16.57
C ARG A 316 23.03 44.82 16.16
N THR A 317 23.02 45.79 15.25
CA THR A 317 21.80 46.24 14.58
C THR A 317 21.46 45.29 13.44
N PHE A 318 20.18 44.99 13.33
CA PHE A 318 19.63 44.18 12.19
C PHE A 318 19.47 45.05 10.97
#